data_ffb57bae50f405a23ff5033b427dfdff
#
_entry.id   ffb57bae50f405a23ff5033b427dfdff
#
_cell.length_a   1.000
_cell.length_b   1.000
_cell.length_c   1.000
_cell.angle_alpha   90.00
_cell.angle_beta   90.00
_cell.angle_gamma   90.00
#
_symmetry.space_group_name_H-M   'P 1'
#
loop_
_entity.id
_entity.type
_entity.pdbx_description
1 polymer ?
#
loop_
_entity_poly.entity_id
_entity_poly.type
_entity_poly.pdbx_seq_one_letter_code
_entity_poly.pdbx_strand_id
1 'polypeptide(L)' 'MSATGEFIRMMNYVDDIAATLRRITVGLPSMTAEERKRLSEYMRKSDPNFVTVLEELEGGGK' A
#
# COMPACT_ATOMS: atom_id res chain seq x y z
N MET A 1 -1.96 4.09 -27.33
CA MET A 1 -3.10 3.29 -26.90
C MET A 1 -3.81 3.92 -25.73
N SER A 2 -5.10 3.90 -25.77
CA SER A 2 -5.87 4.49 -24.70
C SER A 2 -5.83 3.62 -23.46
N ALA A 3 -6.14 4.23 -22.33
CA ALA A 3 -6.24 3.50 -21.10
C ALA A 3 -7.40 2.51 -21.20
N THR A 4 -7.15 1.30 -20.77
CA THR A 4 -8.17 0.27 -20.76
C THR A 4 -8.97 0.34 -19.48
N GLY A 5 -10.11 -0.36 -19.45
CA GLY A 5 -10.84 -0.49 -18.20
C GLY A 5 -10.01 -1.14 -17.12
N GLU A 6 -9.12 -2.05 -17.52
CA GLU A 6 -8.26 -2.70 -16.56
C GLU A 6 -7.29 -1.72 -15.90
N PHE A 7 -6.68 -0.85 -16.70
CA PHE A 7 -5.77 0.14 -16.15
C PHE A 7 -6.49 1.10 -15.20
N ILE A 8 -7.69 1.53 -15.59
CA ILE A 8 -8.47 2.43 -14.75
C ILE A 8 -8.83 1.75 -13.43
N ARG A 9 -9.18 0.46 -13.48
CA ARG A 9 -9.47 -0.28 -12.26
C ARG A 9 -8.25 -0.36 -11.35
N MET A 10 -7.07 -0.56 -11.95
CA MET A 10 -5.84 -0.61 -11.15
C MET A 10 -5.60 0.72 -10.45
N MET A 11 -5.84 1.83 -11.13
CA MET A 11 -5.67 3.13 -10.49
C MET A 11 -6.66 3.32 -9.34
N ASN A 12 -7.87 2.80 -9.49
CA ASN A 12 -8.84 2.86 -8.39
C ASN A 12 -8.37 2.06 -7.19
N TYR A 13 -7.72 0.92 -7.42
CA TYR A 13 -7.15 0.16 -6.32
C TYR A 13 -6.07 0.96 -5.59
N VAL A 14 -5.27 1.70 -6.34
CA VAL A 14 -4.25 2.54 -5.72
C VAL A 14 -4.90 3.61 -4.85
N ASP A 15 -5.99 4.20 -5.32
CA ASP A 15 -6.73 5.17 -4.51
C ASP A 15 -7.24 4.54 -3.22
N ASP A 16 -7.69 3.28 -3.30
CA ASP A 16 -8.15 2.57 -2.11
C ASP A 16 -7.01 2.32 -1.13
N ILE A 17 -5.83 1.98 -1.65
CA ILE A 17 -4.65 1.80 -0.80
C ILE A 17 -4.34 3.10 -0.08
N ALA A 18 -4.34 4.20 -0.81
CA ALA A 18 -4.04 5.50 -0.22
C ALA A 18 -5.03 5.87 0.88
N ALA A 19 -6.32 5.57 0.64
CA ALA A 19 -7.34 5.85 1.65
C ALA A 19 -7.08 5.01 2.90
N THR A 20 -6.71 3.75 2.73
CA THR A 20 -6.42 2.87 3.85
C THR A 20 -5.19 3.34 4.61
N LEU A 21 -4.14 3.75 3.90
CA LEU A 21 -2.95 4.27 4.54
C LEU A 21 -3.26 5.53 5.35
N ARG A 22 -4.16 6.37 4.82
CA ARG A 22 -4.57 7.57 5.53
C ARG A 22 -5.25 7.21 6.85
N ARG A 23 -6.05 6.15 6.86
CA ARG A 23 -6.68 5.70 8.10
C ARG A 23 -5.64 5.29 9.13
N ILE A 24 -4.60 4.61 8.69
CA ILE A 24 -3.52 4.23 9.59
C ILE A 24 -2.86 5.48 10.15
N THR A 25 -2.58 6.45 9.29
CA THR A 25 -1.95 7.69 9.72
C THR A 25 -2.80 8.40 10.78
N VAL A 26 -4.11 8.46 10.56
CA VAL A 26 -5.00 9.11 11.51
C VAL A 26 -5.00 8.41 12.86
N GLY A 27 -4.82 7.09 12.85
CA GLY A 27 -4.83 6.32 14.08
C GLY A 27 -3.53 6.35 14.86
N LEU A 28 -2.43 6.83 14.24
CA LEU A 28 -1.12 6.80 14.89
C LEU A 28 -1.08 7.45 16.26
N PRO A 29 -1.68 8.63 16.46
CA PRO A 29 -1.60 9.29 17.79
C PRO A 29 -2.24 8.47 18.91
N SER A 30 -3.14 7.54 18.57
CA SER A 30 -3.79 6.71 19.58
C SER A 30 -2.99 5.49 19.98
N MET A 31 -1.90 5.21 19.27
CA MET A 31 -1.14 3.99 19.51
C MET A 31 0.07 4.28 20.37
N THR A 32 0.42 3.28 21.19
CA THR A 32 1.64 3.36 21.98
C THR A 32 2.85 3.21 21.06
N ALA A 33 4.04 3.56 21.60
CA ALA A 33 5.26 3.37 20.85
C ALA A 33 5.46 1.90 20.47
N GLU A 34 5.13 0.99 21.39
CA GLU A 34 5.26 -0.43 21.14
C GLU A 34 4.31 -0.87 20.03
N GLU A 35 3.08 -0.38 20.06
CA GLU A 35 2.12 -0.74 19.03
C GLU A 35 2.55 -0.24 17.66
N ARG A 36 3.10 0.98 17.60
CA ARG A 36 3.56 1.51 16.32
C ARG A 36 4.73 0.70 15.77
N LYS A 37 5.62 0.27 16.66
CA LYS A 37 6.73 -0.57 16.24
C LYS A 37 6.24 -1.90 15.67
N ARG A 38 5.31 -2.53 16.37
CA ARG A 38 4.77 -3.81 15.93
C ARG A 38 4.01 -3.66 14.62
N LEU A 39 3.29 -2.55 14.46
CA LEU A 39 2.55 -2.33 13.22
C LEU A 39 3.51 -2.16 12.05
N SER A 40 4.60 -1.42 12.26
CA SER A 40 5.55 -1.22 11.17
C SER A 40 6.17 -2.55 10.74
N GLU A 41 6.46 -3.42 11.70
CA GLU A 41 7.00 -4.73 11.38
C GLU A 41 5.98 -5.58 10.63
N TYR A 42 4.73 -5.49 11.06
CA TYR A 42 3.67 -6.24 10.41
C TYR A 42 3.49 -5.78 8.96
N MET A 43 3.57 -4.47 8.73
CA MET A 43 3.46 -3.94 7.38
C MET A 43 4.60 -4.41 6.49
N ARG A 44 5.81 -4.46 7.04
CA ARG A 44 6.94 -4.93 6.24
C ARG A 44 6.82 -6.39 5.85
N LYS A 45 6.17 -7.17 6.70
CA LYS A 45 6.01 -8.60 6.43
C LYS A 45 4.82 -8.93 5.57
N SER A 46 3.93 -7.97 5.33
CA SER A 46 2.76 -8.28 4.52
C SER A 46 3.22 -8.67 3.11
N ASP A 47 2.49 -9.61 2.52
CA ASP A 47 2.91 -10.17 1.25
C ASP A 47 1.69 -10.36 0.36
N PRO A 48 1.61 -9.65 -0.75
CA PRO A 48 2.57 -8.64 -1.19
C PRO A 48 2.37 -7.34 -0.41
N ASN A 49 3.40 -6.51 -0.36
CA ASN A 49 3.24 -5.18 0.19
C ASN A 49 3.43 -4.16 -0.93
N PHE A 50 3.15 -2.89 -0.58
CA PHE A 50 3.16 -1.84 -1.58
C PHE A 50 4.49 -1.75 -2.31
N VAL A 51 5.58 -1.82 -1.57
CA VAL A 51 6.91 -1.64 -2.16
C VAL A 51 7.25 -2.77 -3.11
N THR A 52 6.95 -4.01 -2.73
CA THR A 52 7.28 -5.13 -3.60
C THR A 52 6.49 -5.09 -4.89
N VAL A 53 5.22 -4.68 -4.82
CA VAL A 53 4.41 -4.57 -6.03
C VAL A 53 4.92 -3.43 -6.91
N LEU A 54 5.30 -2.30 -6.27
CA LEU A 54 5.85 -1.19 -7.02
C LEU A 54 7.10 -1.60 -7.78
N GLU A 55 7.97 -2.37 -7.13
CA GLU A 55 9.19 -2.83 -7.78
C GLU A 55 8.90 -3.75 -8.95
N GLU A 56 7.91 -4.61 -8.81
CA GLU A 56 7.54 -5.49 -9.92
C GLU A 56 7.02 -4.69 -11.10
N LEU A 57 6.22 -3.66 -10.83
CA LEU A 57 5.71 -2.81 -11.90
C LEU A 57 6.85 -2.11 -12.64
N GLU A 58 7.81 -1.58 -11.89
CA GLU A 58 8.91 -0.84 -12.48
C GLU A 58 9.89 -1.75 -13.17
N GLY A 59 10.00 -2.99 -12.70
CA GLY A 59 10.88 -3.96 -13.31
C GLY A 59 10.33 -4.59 -14.57
N GLY A 60 9.13 -4.19 -14.96
CA GLY A 60 8.55 -4.70 -16.18
C GLY A 60 8.06 -6.13 -16.08
N GLY A 61 7.84 -6.61 -14.90
CA GLY A 61 7.33 -7.95 -14.71
C GLY A 61 8.37 -9.03 -14.91
N LYS A 62 9.61 -8.68 -14.82
CA LYS A 62 10.69 -9.66 -15.05
C LYS A 62 10.82 -10.60 -13.89
#